data_f062eb2fae5249e282816e8990b9c957
#
_entry.id   f062eb2fae5249e282816e8990b9c957
#
_cell.length_a   1.000
_cell.length_b   1.000
_cell.length_c   1.000
_cell.angle_alpha   90.00
_cell.angle_beta   90.00
_cell.angle_gamma   90.00
#
_symmetry.space_group_name_H-M   'P 1'
#
loop_
_entity.id
_entity.type
_entity.pdbx_description
1 polymer ?
#
loop_
_entity_poly.entity_id
_entity_poly.type
_entity_poly.pdbx_seq_one_letter_code
_entity_poly.pdbx_strand_id
1 'polypeptide(L)'
;RRQRQMCIRDRSYINLRILGYQDTLCANGGTQYYYKCYIAGNVDFIYGNEPRALFNDCKLVFRYNANKNSGYVSAPKASASATYGLTFFNCQVLSEEGCSGSKYYLARPWGADAYITWINCYMGKILKPNASNPYTDMSGNLAANARFFEYGSYGPAFAINSNRRQ
;
A
#
# COMPACT_ATOMS: atom_id res chain seq x y z
N ARG A 1 -23.64 14.27 -0.09
CA ARG A 1 -23.85 13.93 -1.53
C ARG A 1 -22.96 12.75 -1.87
N ARG A 2 -23.52 11.56 -2.10
CA ARG A 2 -22.79 10.42 -2.67
C ARG A 2 -22.43 10.79 -4.12
N GLN A 3 -21.18 11.05 -4.39
CA GLN A 3 -20.68 11.11 -5.76
C GLN A 3 -20.80 9.70 -6.34
N ARG A 4 -21.71 9.52 -7.30
CA ARG A 4 -21.72 8.31 -8.14
C ARG A 4 -20.43 8.34 -8.97
N GLN A 5 -19.49 7.49 -8.64
CA GLN A 5 -18.35 7.23 -9.51
C GLN A 5 -18.87 6.62 -10.79
N MET A 6 -18.91 7.39 -11.87
CA MET A 6 -19.04 6.81 -13.21
C MET A 6 -17.84 5.88 -13.44
N CYS A 7 -18.09 4.66 -13.91
CA CYS A 7 -17.07 3.70 -14.26
C CYS A 7 -16.30 4.18 -15.51
N ILE A 8 -15.39 5.11 -15.33
CA ILE A 8 -14.38 5.46 -16.34
C ILE A 8 -13.32 4.38 -16.20
N ARG A 9 -13.09 3.58 -17.24
CA ARG A 9 -12.26 2.38 -17.16
C ARG A 9 -10.79 2.69 -16.88
N ASP A 10 -10.23 3.74 -17.50
CA ASP A 10 -8.81 4.09 -17.35
C ASP A 10 -8.66 5.51 -16.83
N ARG A 11 -7.83 5.71 -15.81
CA ARG A 11 -7.69 6.99 -15.10
C ARG A 11 -6.23 7.30 -14.83
N SER A 12 -5.86 8.56 -15.03
CA SER A 12 -4.56 9.08 -14.63
C SER A 12 -4.73 10.22 -13.64
N TYR A 13 -3.94 10.17 -12.58
CA TYR A 13 -3.91 11.18 -11.52
C TYR A 13 -2.49 11.69 -11.37
N ILE A 14 -2.29 12.98 -11.52
CA ILE A 14 -0.95 13.61 -11.53
C ILE A 14 -0.89 14.73 -10.50
N ASN A 15 0.13 14.72 -9.66
CA ASN A 15 0.40 15.75 -8.65
C ASN A 15 -0.75 16.00 -7.66
N LEU A 16 -1.55 14.98 -7.33
CA LEU A 16 -2.66 15.13 -6.40
C LEU A 16 -2.23 14.89 -4.96
N ARG A 17 -2.94 15.55 -4.04
CA ARG A 17 -2.92 15.22 -2.62
C ARG A 17 -4.22 14.52 -2.25
N ILE A 18 -4.11 13.27 -1.77
CA ILE A 18 -5.23 12.44 -1.35
C ILE A 18 -5.04 12.17 0.14
N LEU A 19 -5.92 12.74 0.96
CA LEU A 19 -5.77 12.74 2.42
C LEU A 19 -6.98 12.09 3.09
N GLY A 20 -6.73 11.17 3.98
CA GLY A 20 -7.74 10.50 4.80
C GLY A 20 -7.10 9.87 6.02
N TYR A 21 -7.76 8.86 6.54
CA TYR A 21 -7.23 8.00 7.59
C TYR A 21 -7.39 6.53 7.16
N GLN A 22 -8.43 5.86 7.63
CA GLN A 22 -8.73 4.50 7.17
C GLN A 22 -9.39 4.55 5.79
N ASP A 23 -9.06 3.58 4.91
CA ASP A 23 -9.69 3.37 3.60
C ASP A 23 -9.70 4.64 2.72
N THR A 24 -8.57 5.34 2.64
CA THR A 24 -8.48 6.66 1.99
C THR A 24 -8.68 6.59 0.48
N LEU A 25 -8.02 5.67 -0.20
CA LEU A 25 -8.04 5.53 -1.65
C LEU A 25 -8.51 4.12 -2.05
N CYS A 26 -9.69 4.06 -2.67
CA CYS A 26 -10.23 2.84 -3.24
C CYS A 26 -9.82 2.71 -4.71
N ALA A 27 -8.93 1.77 -5.01
CA ALA A 27 -8.40 1.51 -6.36
C ALA A 27 -9.15 0.37 -7.07
N ASN A 28 -10.48 0.39 -7.03
CA ASN A 28 -11.32 -0.62 -7.68
C ASN A 28 -11.48 -0.37 -9.17
N GLY A 29 -11.40 -1.45 -9.96
CA GLY A 29 -11.79 -1.48 -11.38
C GLY A 29 -10.98 -0.57 -12.31
N GLY A 30 -10.90 -0.95 -13.58
CA GLY A 30 -10.16 -0.24 -14.62
C GLY A 30 -8.65 -0.18 -14.36
N THR A 31 -7.90 0.39 -15.30
CA THR A 31 -6.47 0.66 -15.14
C THR A 31 -6.28 2.05 -14.56
N GLN A 32 -5.49 2.19 -13.50
CA GLN A 32 -5.27 3.45 -12.81
C GLN A 32 -3.78 3.77 -12.74
N TYR A 33 -3.45 5.02 -13.01
CA TYR A 33 -2.08 5.52 -12.94
C TYR A 33 -2.01 6.74 -12.04
N TYR A 34 -1.15 6.68 -11.03
CA TYR A 34 -0.89 7.77 -10.09
C TYR A 34 0.57 8.20 -10.24
N TYR A 35 0.80 9.45 -10.59
CA TYR A 35 2.14 9.99 -10.79
C TYR A 35 2.40 11.21 -9.91
N LYS A 36 3.47 11.14 -9.13
CA LYS A 36 3.89 12.20 -8.19
C LYS A 36 2.79 12.63 -7.22
N CYS A 37 1.93 11.69 -6.85
CA CYS A 37 0.87 11.96 -5.88
C CYS A 37 1.39 11.85 -4.44
N TYR A 38 0.78 12.66 -3.56
CA TYR A 38 0.93 12.55 -2.12
C TYR A 38 -0.32 11.88 -1.55
N ILE A 39 -0.18 10.65 -1.06
CA ILE A 39 -1.30 9.85 -0.57
C ILE A 39 -1.05 9.56 0.90
N ALA A 40 -1.94 10.02 1.78
CA ALA A 40 -1.76 9.91 3.21
C ALA A 40 -2.98 9.35 3.93
N GLY A 41 -2.71 8.40 4.82
CA GLY A 41 -3.71 7.75 5.66
C GLY A 41 -3.08 6.94 6.78
N ASN A 42 -3.84 6.10 7.45
CA ASN A 42 -3.28 5.22 8.48
C ASN A 42 -3.58 3.74 8.23
N VAL A 43 -4.83 3.31 8.26
CA VAL A 43 -5.20 1.91 8.10
C VAL A 43 -5.72 1.66 6.69
N ASP A 44 -5.09 0.71 5.97
CA ASP A 44 -5.52 0.27 4.64
C ASP A 44 -5.74 1.44 3.67
N PHE A 45 -4.86 2.46 3.76
CA PHE A 45 -5.16 3.72 3.11
C PHE A 45 -5.09 3.68 1.58
N ILE A 46 -4.59 2.57 0.99
CA ILE A 46 -4.75 2.23 -0.43
C ILE A 46 -5.29 0.81 -0.49
N TYR A 47 -6.52 0.65 -0.94
CA TYR A 47 -7.16 -0.66 -1.00
C TYR A 47 -7.91 -0.84 -2.31
N GLY A 48 -8.33 -2.07 -2.62
CA GLY A 48 -9.13 -2.34 -3.80
C GLY A 48 -9.43 -3.81 -4.01
N ASN A 49 -10.56 -4.06 -4.69
CA ASN A 49 -10.93 -5.36 -5.20
C ASN A 49 -10.59 -5.43 -6.70
N GLU A 50 -9.81 -6.43 -7.11
CA GLU A 50 -9.26 -6.58 -8.46
C GLU A 50 -8.54 -5.31 -8.96
N PRO A 51 -7.61 -4.74 -8.16
CA PRO A 51 -6.96 -3.50 -8.54
C PRO A 51 -6.01 -3.70 -9.72
N ARG A 52 -5.93 -2.71 -10.60
CA ARG A 52 -4.91 -2.55 -11.63
C ARG A 52 -4.38 -1.15 -11.53
N ALA A 53 -3.54 -0.89 -10.54
CA ALA A 53 -3.09 0.46 -10.24
C ALA A 53 -1.57 0.54 -10.15
N LEU A 54 -0.99 1.47 -10.93
CA LEU A 54 0.43 1.82 -10.87
C LEU A 54 0.60 3.16 -10.17
N PHE A 55 1.33 3.14 -9.09
CA PHE A 55 1.79 4.32 -8.36
C PHE A 55 3.25 4.57 -8.73
N ASN A 56 3.54 5.69 -9.36
CA ASN A 56 4.88 6.02 -9.83
C ASN A 56 5.36 7.33 -9.18
N ASP A 57 6.51 7.30 -8.54
CA ASP A 57 7.13 8.46 -7.87
C ASP A 57 6.20 9.13 -6.83
N CYS A 58 5.38 8.32 -6.13
CA CYS A 58 4.42 8.80 -5.15
C CYS A 58 5.00 8.79 -3.73
N LYS A 59 4.51 9.71 -2.89
CA LYS A 59 4.74 9.70 -1.44
C LYS A 59 3.56 9.06 -0.75
N LEU A 60 3.80 7.96 -0.05
CA LEU A 60 2.82 7.17 0.70
C LEU A 60 3.08 7.42 2.18
N VAL A 61 2.19 8.17 2.84
CA VAL A 61 2.51 8.76 4.14
C VAL A 61 1.56 8.25 5.22
N PHE A 62 2.10 7.61 6.24
CA PHE A 62 1.33 7.30 7.44
C PHE A 62 0.97 8.57 8.19
N ARG A 63 -0.32 8.79 8.42
CA ARG A 63 -0.83 9.90 9.20
C ARG A 63 -0.91 9.56 10.67
N TYR A 64 -0.53 10.53 11.49
CA TYR A 64 -0.70 10.41 12.93
C TYR A 64 -2.19 10.44 13.31
N ASN A 65 -2.56 9.52 14.19
CA ASN A 65 -3.87 9.48 14.82
C ASN A 65 -3.69 9.09 16.29
N ALA A 66 -4.00 10.01 17.20
CA ALA A 66 -3.82 9.80 18.64
C ALA A 66 -4.56 8.55 19.17
N ASN A 67 -5.70 8.23 18.57
CA ASN A 67 -6.53 7.09 18.98
C ASN A 67 -6.09 5.76 18.30
N LYS A 68 -5.22 5.81 17.29
CA LYS A 68 -4.83 4.64 16.50
C LYS A 68 -3.42 4.80 15.95
N ASN A 69 -2.43 4.58 16.80
CA ASN A 69 -1.02 4.64 16.43
C ASN A 69 -0.58 3.34 15.73
N SER A 70 -1.16 3.08 14.58
CA SER A 70 -0.89 1.91 13.73
C SER A 70 -1.27 2.21 12.29
N GLY A 71 -0.73 1.47 11.32
CA GLY A 71 -1.08 1.68 9.95
C GLY A 71 -0.67 0.55 9.01
N TYR A 72 -1.38 0.48 7.89
CA TYR A 72 -1.08 -0.39 6.76
C TYR A 72 -1.16 0.46 5.50
N VAL A 73 -0.12 0.46 4.67
CA VAL A 73 -0.17 1.22 3.43
C VAL A 73 -1.28 0.68 2.55
N SER A 74 -1.41 -0.65 2.46
CA SER A 74 -2.37 -1.21 1.53
C SER A 74 -3.04 -2.50 1.98
N ALA A 75 -4.27 -2.71 1.47
CA ALA A 75 -5.07 -3.91 1.64
C ALA A 75 -5.76 -4.30 0.32
N PRO A 76 -5.06 -4.99 -0.60
CA PRO A 76 -5.67 -5.45 -1.83
C PRO A 76 -6.45 -6.74 -1.64
N LYS A 77 -7.42 -6.96 -2.54
CA LYS A 77 -8.07 -8.23 -2.80
C LYS A 77 -7.96 -8.51 -4.30
N ALA A 78 -7.55 -9.71 -4.67
CA ALA A 78 -7.45 -10.14 -6.06
C ALA A 78 -7.85 -11.60 -6.18
N SER A 79 -8.23 -12.05 -7.37
CA SER A 79 -8.41 -13.46 -7.70
C SER A 79 -7.07 -14.10 -8.03
N ALA A 80 -6.98 -15.43 -7.93
CA ALA A 80 -5.80 -16.19 -8.31
C ALA A 80 -5.38 -15.95 -9.78
N SER A 81 -6.36 -15.70 -10.65
CA SER A 81 -6.16 -15.42 -12.08
C SER A 81 -5.79 -13.97 -12.40
N ALA A 82 -5.80 -13.07 -11.42
CA ALA A 82 -5.46 -11.67 -11.66
C ALA A 82 -4.01 -11.53 -12.11
N THR A 83 -3.83 -10.90 -13.28
CA THR A 83 -2.50 -10.63 -13.87
C THR A 83 -1.81 -9.46 -13.19
N TYR A 84 -2.59 -8.51 -12.66
CA TYR A 84 -2.10 -7.29 -12.04
C TYR A 84 -2.66 -7.12 -10.64
N GLY A 85 -2.01 -6.26 -9.85
CA GLY A 85 -2.41 -5.87 -8.52
C GLY A 85 -2.16 -4.38 -8.30
N LEU A 86 -1.79 -4.03 -7.07
CA LEU A 86 -1.21 -2.73 -6.75
C LEU A 86 0.29 -2.77 -7.04
N THR A 87 0.78 -1.88 -7.88
CA THR A 87 2.21 -1.75 -8.19
C THR A 87 2.72 -0.39 -7.73
N PHE A 88 3.72 -0.39 -6.88
CA PHE A 88 4.41 0.80 -6.38
C PHE A 88 5.81 0.84 -7.01
N PHE A 89 6.08 1.87 -7.82
CA PHE A 89 7.34 2.05 -8.53
C PHE A 89 7.98 3.38 -8.13
N ASN A 90 9.23 3.36 -7.69
CA ASN A 90 9.97 4.54 -7.21
C ASN A 90 9.22 5.33 -6.11
N CYS A 91 8.37 4.69 -5.33
CA CYS A 91 7.60 5.33 -4.28
C CYS A 91 8.41 5.47 -2.98
N GLN A 92 7.95 6.37 -2.11
CA GLN A 92 8.53 6.57 -0.78
C GLN A 92 7.47 6.30 0.28
N VAL A 93 7.73 5.35 1.19
CA VAL A 93 6.89 5.13 2.36
C VAL A 93 7.44 5.96 3.52
N LEU A 94 6.65 6.91 3.98
CA LEU A 94 7.04 7.93 4.97
C LEU A 94 6.01 7.95 6.12
N SER A 95 6.22 8.82 7.12
CA SER A 95 5.26 9.07 8.19
C SER A 95 5.24 10.53 8.60
N GLU A 96 4.07 11.00 9.07
CA GLU A 96 3.97 12.26 9.80
C GLU A 96 4.69 12.17 11.14
N GLU A 97 5.01 13.34 11.70
CA GLU A 97 5.50 13.45 13.08
C GLU A 97 4.43 12.92 14.05
N GLY A 98 4.87 12.28 15.14
CA GLY A 98 3.98 11.63 16.11
C GLY A 98 3.68 10.16 15.81
N CYS A 99 3.83 9.68 14.58
CA CYS A 99 3.77 8.25 14.30
C CYS A 99 4.93 7.53 14.99
N SER A 100 4.62 6.56 15.83
CA SER A 100 5.62 5.81 16.60
C SER A 100 5.15 4.39 16.90
N GLY A 101 6.09 3.54 17.34
CA GLY A 101 5.79 2.16 17.72
C GLY A 101 5.98 1.15 16.60
N SER A 102 5.48 -0.08 16.82
CA SER A 102 5.80 -1.26 16.02
C SER A 102 4.62 -1.78 15.18
N LYS A 103 3.55 -1.01 15.02
CA LYS A 103 2.33 -1.45 14.33
C LYS A 103 2.13 -0.77 12.98
N TYR A 104 3.22 -0.58 12.21
CA TYR A 104 3.19 -0.01 10.86
C TYR A 104 3.73 -1.01 9.86
N TYR A 105 2.97 -1.29 8.82
CA TYR A 105 3.22 -2.35 7.85
C TYR A 105 3.00 -1.87 6.41
N LEU A 106 3.62 -2.54 5.45
CA LEU A 106 3.42 -2.27 4.01
C LEU A 106 2.04 -2.74 3.55
N ALA A 107 1.62 -3.94 3.98
CA ALA A 107 0.34 -4.46 3.53
C ALA A 107 -0.22 -5.58 4.41
N ARG A 108 -1.51 -5.84 4.18
CA ARG A 108 -2.20 -7.04 4.64
C ARG A 108 -3.21 -7.52 3.59
N PRO A 109 -3.43 -8.84 3.42
CA PRO A 109 -4.26 -9.36 2.35
C PRO A 109 -5.76 -9.29 2.72
N TRP A 110 -6.51 -8.44 2.05
CA TRP A 110 -7.97 -8.43 2.17
C TRP A 110 -8.62 -9.65 1.52
N GLY A 111 -7.94 -10.32 0.60
CA GLY A 111 -8.30 -11.61 0.01
C GLY A 111 -7.10 -12.55 -0.07
N ALA A 112 -7.35 -13.86 -0.17
CA ALA A 112 -6.32 -14.89 -0.13
C ALA A 112 -5.23 -14.70 -1.21
N ASP A 113 -5.63 -14.28 -2.41
CA ASP A 113 -4.75 -14.09 -3.57
C ASP A 113 -4.32 -12.61 -3.77
N ALA A 114 -4.36 -11.82 -2.70
CA ALA A 114 -3.96 -10.41 -2.73
C ALA A 114 -2.62 -10.20 -3.44
N TYR A 115 -2.53 -9.15 -4.29
CA TYR A 115 -1.38 -8.96 -5.18
C TYR A 115 -0.81 -7.56 -5.08
N ILE A 116 0.47 -7.47 -4.67
CA ILE A 116 1.24 -6.22 -4.59
C ILE A 116 2.64 -6.46 -5.13
N THR A 117 3.17 -5.43 -5.81
CA THR A 117 4.58 -5.38 -6.19
C THR A 117 5.18 -4.03 -5.80
N TRP A 118 6.28 -4.06 -5.09
CA TRP A 118 7.11 -2.89 -4.75
C TRP A 118 8.38 -2.92 -5.59
N ILE A 119 8.67 -1.85 -6.33
CA ILE A 119 9.85 -1.77 -7.20
C ILE A 119 10.59 -0.47 -6.90
N ASN A 120 11.86 -0.57 -6.52
CA ASN A 120 12.75 0.56 -6.22
C ASN A 120 12.16 1.55 -5.20
N CYS A 121 11.47 1.05 -4.17
CA CYS A 121 10.78 1.88 -3.21
C CYS A 121 11.64 2.15 -1.97
N TYR A 122 11.55 3.39 -1.47
CA TYR A 122 12.17 3.78 -0.21
C TYR A 122 11.30 3.36 0.98
N MET A 123 11.87 2.54 1.87
CA MET A 123 11.23 2.04 3.09
C MET A 123 11.64 2.90 4.29
N GLY A 124 10.78 3.82 4.67
CA GLY A 124 11.01 4.82 5.70
C GLY A 124 11.17 4.25 7.11
N LYS A 125 11.77 5.03 7.99
CA LYS A 125 12.14 4.64 9.37
C LYS A 125 10.97 4.08 10.19
N ILE A 126 9.74 4.51 9.93
CA ILE A 126 8.55 4.05 10.65
C ILE A 126 8.30 2.53 10.50
N LEU A 127 8.72 1.94 9.41
CA LEU A 127 8.62 0.51 9.15
C LEU A 127 9.74 -0.31 9.79
N LYS A 128 10.77 0.33 10.39
CA LYS A 128 11.98 -0.34 10.91
C LYS A 128 11.68 -1.44 11.93
N PRO A 129 10.72 -1.29 12.86
CA PRO A 129 10.37 -2.37 13.78
C PRO A 129 9.90 -3.66 13.09
N ASN A 130 9.34 -3.55 11.88
CA ASN A 130 8.84 -4.66 11.08
C ASN A 130 9.66 -4.88 9.79
N ALA A 131 10.91 -4.43 9.75
CA ALA A 131 11.74 -4.55 8.56
C ALA A 131 11.93 -6.00 8.07
N SER A 132 11.95 -6.96 8.99
CA SER A 132 12.07 -8.40 8.65
C SER A 132 10.75 -9.02 8.17
N ASN A 133 9.59 -8.48 8.57
CA ASN A 133 8.28 -8.93 8.14
C ASN A 133 7.30 -7.75 8.05
N PRO A 134 7.29 -7.02 6.93
CA PRO A 134 6.47 -5.82 6.77
C PRO A 134 5.02 -6.11 6.37
N TYR A 135 4.60 -7.36 6.43
CA TYR A 135 3.26 -7.82 6.08
C TYR A 135 2.60 -8.53 7.25
N THR A 136 1.28 -8.41 7.39
CA THR A 136 0.50 -9.11 8.42
C THR A 136 -0.72 -9.78 7.84
N ASP A 137 -1.28 -10.73 8.55
CA ASP A 137 -2.50 -11.42 8.17
C ASP A 137 -3.73 -10.51 8.33
N MET A 138 -4.79 -10.81 7.59
CA MET A 138 -6.05 -10.10 7.66
C MET A 138 -7.24 -11.05 7.45
N SER A 139 -8.19 -11.06 8.38
CA SER A 139 -9.47 -11.77 8.23
C SER A 139 -9.34 -13.25 7.81
N GLY A 140 -8.34 -13.94 8.38
CA GLY A 140 -8.04 -15.35 8.05
C GLY A 140 -7.19 -15.56 6.80
N ASN A 141 -6.90 -14.51 6.03
CA ASN A 141 -5.94 -14.59 4.92
C ASN A 141 -4.52 -14.40 5.43
N LEU A 142 -3.64 -15.33 5.09
CA LEU A 142 -2.25 -15.31 5.51
C LEU A 142 -1.40 -14.49 4.53
N ALA A 143 -0.63 -13.54 5.06
CA ALA A 143 0.30 -12.74 4.25
C ALA A 143 1.35 -13.63 3.56
N ALA A 144 1.74 -14.73 4.17
CA ALA A 144 2.67 -15.70 3.59
C ALA A 144 2.14 -16.38 2.31
N ASN A 145 0.83 -16.45 2.11
CA ASN A 145 0.20 -17.04 0.94
C ASN A 145 -0.13 -16.00 -0.14
N ALA A 146 -0.14 -14.72 0.21
CA ALA A 146 -0.43 -13.63 -0.71
C ALA A 146 0.75 -13.39 -1.69
N ARG A 147 0.44 -12.80 -2.83
CA ARG A 147 1.41 -12.45 -3.88
C ARG A 147 2.02 -11.07 -3.61
N PHE A 148 2.84 -10.97 -2.56
CA PHE A 148 3.53 -9.75 -2.17
C PHE A 148 5.00 -9.83 -2.57
N PHE A 149 5.43 -8.99 -3.50
CA PHE A 149 6.77 -8.98 -4.07
C PHE A 149 7.46 -7.64 -3.87
N GLU A 150 8.78 -7.70 -3.71
CA GLU A 150 9.65 -6.53 -3.66
C GLU A 150 10.85 -6.73 -4.58
N TYR A 151 11.27 -5.65 -5.26
CA TYR A 151 12.49 -5.63 -6.04
C TYR A 151 13.18 -4.28 -5.89
N GLY A 152 14.47 -4.29 -5.56
CA GLY A 152 15.30 -3.09 -5.48
C GLY A 152 14.85 -2.07 -4.40
N SER A 153 14.02 -2.45 -3.44
CA SER A 153 13.65 -1.58 -2.33
C SER A 153 14.88 -1.25 -1.46
N TYR A 154 14.86 -0.09 -0.83
CA TYR A 154 15.98 0.42 -0.04
C TYR A 154 15.51 1.27 1.14
N GLY A 155 16.45 1.76 1.95
CA GLY A 155 16.16 2.63 3.09
C GLY A 155 16.28 1.95 4.44
N PRO A 156 16.02 2.68 5.54
CA PRO A 156 16.32 2.21 6.89
C PRO A 156 15.47 1.04 7.37
N ALA A 157 14.34 0.77 6.71
CA ALA A 157 13.45 -0.34 7.03
C ALA A 157 13.46 -1.44 5.96
N PHE A 158 14.43 -1.46 5.07
CA PHE A 158 14.64 -2.55 4.14
C PHE A 158 15.48 -3.66 4.78
N ALA A 159 15.09 -4.92 4.54
CA ALA A 159 15.87 -6.10 4.92
C ALA A 159 15.70 -7.20 3.87
N ILE A 160 16.77 -7.93 3.59
CA ILE A 160 16.73 -9.09 2.67
C ILE A 160 16.50 -10.34 3.51
N ASN A 161 15.37 -11.01 3.30
CA ASN A 161 15.04 -12.27 3.95
C ASN A 161 13.87 -12.98 3.25
N SER A 162 13.54 -14.19 3.69
CA SER A 162 12.48 -15.04 3.09
C SER A 162 11.06 -14.47 3.18
N ASN A 163 10.79 -13.53 4.07
CA ASN A 163 9.48 -12.89 4.22
C ASN A 163 9.27 -11.72 3.23
N ARG A 164 10.34 -11.31 2.55
CA ARG A 164 10.34 -10.24 1.56
C ARG A 164 10.76 -10.85 0.22
N ARG A 165 9.77 -11.37 -0.49
CA ARG A 165 9.99 -12.07 -1.77
C ARG A 165 10.51 -11.12 -2.83
N GLN A 166 11.61 -11.49 -3.45
CA GLN A 166 12.21 -10.79 -4.58
C GLN A 166 11.97 -11.56 -5.88
#